data_ce8603a2d4ff8682fc191f92456a400f
#
_entry.id   ce8603a2d4ff8682fc191f92456a400f
#
_cell.length_a   1.000
_cell.length_b   1.000
_cell.length_c   1.000
_cell.angle_alpha   90.00
_cell.angle_beta   90.00
_cell.angle_gamma   90.00
#
_symmetry.space_group_name_H-M   'P 1'
#
loop_
_entity.id
_entity.type
_entity.pdbx_description
1 polymer ?
#
loop_
_entity_poly.entity_id
_entity_poly.type
_entity_poly.pdbx_seq_one_letter_code
_entity_poly.pdbx_strand_id
1 'polypeptide(L)'
;MSTSATLSAFGHPEGVIELTQSHNQSLVEGEVRVKMIAAPINPADINLIQGVYGIRPSLPATAGIEGFGEIIESRASEFDVGSRVIFIKQVGTWAEEVVAPSSSLLQIPAETPPQQAAMLKVNPLTAWCMLTQLMELEKGAWVIQNAANSGVGYCVIQIANLLGIKTINLVRREELISDLDDLGGSVNLLDNQESIEMIREKKPSLALNAVGGDSALRLMDALDNNGLHVTYGAMSRRGLKVPNKFLIFKGVRLHGFWMTEWLKQNNQALMESAYLQLARWMTQGQLAQPVDSTYDLIDIKAALTRAQESKRDGKVLLLMNE
;
A
#
# COMPACT_ATOMS: atom_id res chain seq x y z
N MET A 1 24.18 -4.41 -19.29
CA MET A 1 23.82 -5.38 -18.23
C MET A 1 23.00 -4.60 -17.22
N SER A 2 21.97 -5.22 -16.65
CA SER A 2 21.08 -4.59 -15.66
C SER A 2 21.13 -5.41 -14.37
N THR A 3 21.21 -4.74 -13.23
CA THR A 3 21.24 -5.34 -11.91
C THR A 3 19.82 -5.51 -11.37
N SER A 4 19.54 -6.62 -10.70
CA SER A 4 18.26 -6.87 -10.04
C SER A 4 18.44 -7.57 -8.69
N ALA A 5 17.53 -7.29 -7.75
CA ALA A 5 17.43 -8.01 -6.48
C ALA A 5 16.62 -9.30 -6.68
N THR A 6 17.31 -10.43 -6.68
CA THR A 6 16.76 -11.74 -7.00
C THR A 6 16.50 -12.55 -5.74
N LEU A 7 15.31 -13.11 -5.64
CA LEU A 7 14.90 -14.07 -4.62
C LEU A 7 15.17 -15.48 -5.12
N SER A 8 16.13 -16.16 -4.53
CA SER A 8 16.53 -17.53 -4.90
C SER A 8 15.88 -18.61 -4.02
N ALA A 9 15.48 -18.26 -2.80
CA ALA A 9 14.81 -19.13 -1.84
C ALA A 9 13.92 -18.30 -0.91
N PHE A 10 12.87 -18.89 -0.33
CA PHE A 10 12.07 -18.23 0.70
C PHE A 10 12.80 -18.28 2.05
N GLY A 11 12.81 -17.16 2.79
CA GLY A 11 13.48 -17.08 4.08
C GLY A 11 13.64 -15.66 4.62
N HIS A 12 14.64 -15.48 5.49
CA HIS A 12 14.94 -14.17 6.05
C HIS A 12 15.44 -13.23 4.94
N PRO A 13 14.84 -12.03 4.77
CA PRO A 13 15.04 -11.19 3.58
C PRO A 13 16.52 -10.94 3.23
N GLU A 14 17.34 -10.52 4.19
CA GLU A 14 18.76 -10.20 3.95
C GLU A 14 19.61 -11.43 3.60
N GLY A 15 19.11 -12.63 3.95
CA GLY A 15 19.81 -13.90 3.71
C GLY A 15 19.47 -14.54 2.36
N VAL A 16 18.34 -14.19 1.74
CA VAL A 16 17.84 -14.85 0.52
C VAL A 16 17.70 -13.94 -0.69
N ILE A 17 17.88 -12.64 -0.52
CA ILE A 17 17.98 -11.67 -1.62
C ILE A 17 19.43 -11.48 -2.01
N GLU A 18 19.70 -11.65 -3.30
CA GLU A 18 21.01 -11.46 -3.91
C GLU A 18 20.91 -10.52 -5.11
N LEU A 19 21.95 -9.72 -5.35
CA LEU A 19 22.07 -8.94 -6.56
C LEU A 19 22.57 -9.83 -7.70
N THR A 20 21.83 -9.86 -8.78
CA THR A 20 22.19 -10.59 -9.99
C THR A 20 22.25 -9.65 -11.17
N GLN A 21 23.14 -9.94 -12.13
CA GLN A 21 23.22 -9.21 -13.39
C GLN A 21 22.61 -10.04 -14.52
N SER A 22 21.81 -9.41 -15.35
CA SER A 22 21.24 -9.99 -16.55
C SER A 22 21.68 -9.24 -17.79
N HIS A 23 21.79 -9.94 -18.91
CA HIS A 23 21.95 -9.30 -20.22
C HIS A 23 20.61 -8.72 -20.68
N ASN A 24 20.69 -7.61 -21.44
CA ASN A 24 19.50 -7.00 -22.02
C ASN A 24 18.84 -7.99 -22.98
N GLN A 25 17.62 -8.39 -22.63
CA GLN A 25 16.75 -9.21 -23.47
C GLN A 25 16.14 -8.32 -24.58
N SER A 26 16.08 -8.80 -25.81
CA SER A 26 15.34 -8.10 -26.87
C SER A 26 13.85 -8.12 -26.61
N LEU A 27 13.18 -6.99 -26.84
CA LEU A 27 11.74 -6.90 -26.69
C LEU A 27 10.99 -7.69 -27.78
N VAL A 28 9.88 -8.31 -27.41
CA VAL A 28 8.89 -8.82 -28.35
C VAL A 28 7.74 -7.82 -28.52
N GLU A 29 6.86 -8.07 -29.50
CA GLU A 29 5.67 -7.23 -29.76
C GLU A 29 4.80 -7.10 -28.51
N GLY A 30 4.40 -5.85 -28.18
CA GLY A 30 3.61 -5.52 -26.99
C GLY A 30 4.42 -5.38 -25.70
N GLU A 31 5.75 -5.49 -25.74
CA GLU A 31 6.61 -5.25 -24.58
C GLU A 31 7.27 -3.88 -24.60
N VAL A 32 7.62 -3.41 -23.41
CA VAL A 32 8.44 -2.22 -23.22
C VAL A 32 9.56 -2.49 -22.21
N ARG A 33 10.64 -1.73 -22.33
CA ARG A 33 11.71 -1.66 -21.32
C ARG A 33 11.58 -0.39 -20.53
N VAL A 34 11.51 -0.53 -19.23
CA VAL A 34 11.39 0.56 -18.26
C VAL A 34 12.70 0.69 -17.50
N LYS A 35 13.35 1.86 -17.55
CA LYS A 35 14.41 2.25 -16.61
C LYS A 35 13.73 2.60 -15.31
N MET A 36 14.02 1.86 -14.25
CA MET A 36 13.45 2.11 -12.94
C MET A 36 14.07 3.36 -12.31
N ILE A 37 13.26 4.12 -11.60
CA ILE A 37 13.66 5.33 -10.88
C ILE A 37 13.59 5.08 -9.38
N ALA A 38 12.47 4.51 -8.91
CA ALA A 38 12.28 4.23 -7.49
C ALA A 38 11.30 3.07 -7.27
N ALA A 39 11.51 2.31 -6.19
CA ALA A 39 10.61 1.27 -5.73
C ALA A 39 10.60 1.22 -4.18
N PRO A 40 9.43 1.13 -3.53
CA PRO A 40 9.34 1.01 -2.07
C PRO A 40 9.54 -0.43 -1.60
N ILE A 41 9.86 -0.55 -0.30
CA ILE A 41 9.79 -1.81 0.42
C ILE A 41 8.52 -1.82 1.28
N ASN A 42 7.58 -2.69 0.95
CA ASN A 42 6.33 -2.88 1.67
C ASN A 42 6.40 -4.08 2.62
N PRO A 43 5.57 -4.12 3.69
CA PRO A 43 5.40 -5.34 4.47
C PRO A 43 5.00 -6.57 3.63
N ALA A 44 4.28 -6.35 2.52
CA ALA A 44 3.91 -7.38 1.57
C ALA A 44 5.13 -7.98 0.84
N ASP A 45 6.14 -7.16 0.50
CA ASP A 45 7.40 -7.64 -0.08
C ASP A 45 8.13 -8.54 0.91
N ILE A 46 8.24 -8.11 2.17
CA ILE A 46 8.87 -8.90 3.24
C ILE A 46 8.15 -10.25 3.42
N ASN A 47 6.82 -10.24 3.48
CA ASN A 47 6.02 -11.46 3.61
C ASN A 47 6.15 -12.38 2.38
N LEU A 48 6.28 -11.83 1.18
CA LEU A 48 6.51 -12.58 -0.06
C LEU A 48 7.87 -13.26 -0.01
N ILE A 49 8.92 -12.53 0.35
CA ILE A 49 10.29 -13.07 0.48
C ILE A 49 10.33 -14.16 1.56
N GLN A 50 9.61 -14.00 2.65
CA GLN A 50 9.49 -15.01 3.70
C GLN A 50 8.63 -16.23 3.30
N GLY A 51 7.93 -16.17 2.15
CA GLY A 51 7.05 -17.25 1.68
C GLY A 51 5.74 -17.38 2.46
N VAL A 52 5.33 -16.35 3.21
CA VAL A 52 4.09 -16.31 4.00
C VAL A 52 3.00 -15.40 3.42
N TYR A 53 3.25 -14.82 2.25
CA TYR A 53 2.27 -14.03 1.52
C TYR A 53 1.29 -14.90 0.73
N GLY A 54 0.13 -14.36 0.37
CA GLY A 54 -0.92 -15.07 -0.36
C GLY A 54 -0.53 -15.56 -1.77
N ILE A 55 0.57 -15.04 -2.32
CA ILE A 55 1.17 -15.49 -3.60
C ILE A 55 2.61 -15.88 -3.33
N ARG A 56 3.04 -16.97 -3.97
CA ARG A 56 4.45 -17.40 -4.01
C ARG A 56 4.91 -17.41 -5.48
N PRO A 57 5.88 -16.58 -5.87
CA PRO A 57 6.43 -16.63 -7.22
C PRO A 57 7.22 -17.93 -7.44
N SER A 58 7.33 -18.33 -8.70
CA SER A 58 8.31 -19.34 -9.10
C SER A 58 9.72 -18.78 -8.93
N LEU A 59 10.61 -19.56 -8.32
CA LEU A 59 11.98 -19.12 -8.06
C LEU A 59 12.94 -19.63 -9.15
N PRO A 60 14.02 -18.88 -9.50
CA PRO A 60 14.34 -17.55 -8.99
C PRO A 60 13.41 -16.47 -9.54
N ALA A 61 13.20 -15.38 -8.77
CA ALA A 61 12.32 -14.28 -9.17
C ALA A 61 12.91 -12.92 -8.77
N THR A 62 12.74 -11.90 -9.59
CA THR A 62 13.05 -10.52 -9.20
C THR A 62 12.03 -10.04 -8.15
N ALA A 63 12.52 -9.46 -7.08
CA ALA A 63 11.69 -8.94 -6.00
C ALA A 63 11.05 -7.59 -6.36
N GLY A 64 10.10 -7.13 -5.51
CA GLY A 64 9.41 -5.85 -5.64
C GLY A 64 8.01 -5.96 -6.23
N ILE A 65 7.02 -5.40 -5.50
CA ILE A 65 5.59 -5.47 -5.88
C ILE A 65 5.16 -4.24 -6.67
N GLU A 66 5.74 -3.09 -6.37
CA GLU A 66 5.43 -1.80 -7.02
C GLU A 66 6.68 -0.98 -7.28
N GLY A 67 6.59 -0.04 -8.19
CA GLY A 67 7.68 0.86 -8.54
C GLY A 67 7.27 1.82 -9.66
N PHE A 68 8.17 2.75 -9.94
CA PHE A 68 8.02 3.81 -10.91
C PHE A 68 9.27 3.91 -11.80
N GLY A 69 9.07 4.16 -13.08
CA GLY A 69 10.17 4.29 -14.03
C GLY A 69 9.76 5.03 -15.30
N GLU A 70 10.72 5.12 -16.21
CA GLU A 70 10.57 5.74 -17.53
C GLU A 70 10.83 4.72 -18.63
N ILE A 71 10.00 4.72 -19.66
CA ILE A 71 10.15 3.83 -20.82
C ILE A 71 11.35 4.29 -21.64
N ILE A 72 12.33 3.40 -21.83
CA ILE A 72 13.54 3.64 -22.63
C ILE A 72 13.55 2.88 -23.96
N GLU A 73 12.68 1.87 -24.12
CA GLU A 73 12.50 1.12 -25.37
C GLU A 73 11.05 0.61 -25.41
N SER A 74 10.38 0.72 -26.56
CA SER A 74 8.99 0.28 -26.73
C SER A 74 8.79 -0.51 -28.02
N ARG A 75 8.06 -1.63 -27.90
CA ARG A 75 7.42 -2.36 -28.98
C ARG A 75 5.90 -2.45 -28.80
N ALA A 76 5.34 -1.48 -28.08
CA ALA A 76 3.92 -1.32 -27.84
C ALA A 76 3.45 0.04 -28.39
N SER A 77 2.37 0.05 -29.13
CA SER A 77 1.87 1.27 -29.79
C SER A 77 1.28 2.30 -28.82
N GLU A 78 0.91 1.87 -27.63
CA GLU A 78 0.28 2.70 -26.60
C GLU A 78 1.26 3.48 -25.71
N PHE A 79 2.57 3.23 -25.86
CA PHE A 79 3.60 3.88 -25.04
C PHE A 79 4.77 4.39 -25.86
N ASP A 80 5.06 5.67 -25.72
CA ASP A 80 6.24 6.30 -26.28
C ASP A 80 7.44 6.21 -25.32
N VAL A 81 8.66 6.23 -25.87
CA VAL A 81 9.90 6.39 -25.10
C VAL A 81 9.86 7.74 -24.38
N GLY A 82 10.26 7.77 -23.11
CA GLY A 82 10.14 8.92 -22.19
C GLY A 82 8.83 8.94 -21.40
N SER A 83 7.87 8.06 -21.68
CA SER A 83 6.65 7.94 -20.88
C SER A 83 6.96 7.48 -19.46
N ARG A 84 6.41 8.18 -18.46
CA ARG A 84 6.55 7.84 -17.05
C ARG A 84 5.43 6.91 -16.60
N VAL A 85 5.80 5.78 -16.01
CA VAL A 85 4.87 4.67 -15.77
C VAL A 85 5.03 4.07 -14.38
N ILE A 86 3.91 3.55 -13.86
CA ILE A 86 3.87 2.65 -12.72
C ILE A 86 3.50 1.24 -13.17
N PHE A 87 3.82 0.24 -12.36
CA PHE A 87 3.48 -1.15 -12.61
C PHE A 87 2.19 -1.52 -11.89
N ILE A 88 1.10 -1.75 -12.62
CA ILE A 88 -0.20 -2.15 -12.07
C ILE A 88 -0.29 -3.66 -11.84
N LYS A 89 0.54 -4.47 -12.49
CA LYS A 89 0.72 -5.91 -12.22
C LYS A 89 2.05 -6.16 -11.51
N GLN A 90 2.22 -7.35 -10.94
CA GLN A 90 3.48 -7.73 -10.30
C GLN A 90 4.46 -8.24 -11.34
N VAL A 91 5.61 -7.61 -11.45
CA VAL A 91 6.65 -7.92 -12.45
C VAL A 91 8.07 -8.05 -11.86
N GLY A 92 8.27 -7.70 -10.58
CA GLY A 92 9.60 -7.58 -9.98
C GLY A 92 10.24 -6.23 -10.28
N THR A 93 10.10 -5.28 -9.35
CA THR A 93 10.46 -3.86 -9.58
C THR A 93 11.76 -3.44 -8.92
N TRP A 94 12.43 -4.32 -8.15
CA TRP A 94 13.73 -4.02 -7.56
C TRP A 94 14.85 -4.38 -8.54
N ALA A 95 14.93 -3.62 -9.60
CA ALA A 95 15.88 -3.78 -10.69
C ALA A 95 16.20 -2.41 -11.32
N GLU A 96 17.34 -2.28 -11.99
CA GLU A 96 17.68 -1.08 -12.75
C GLU A 96 16.79 -0.94 -14.01
N GLU A 97 16.49 -2.07 -14.65
CA GLU A 97 15.61 -2.13 -15.82
C GLU A 97 14.62 -3.29 -15.69
N VAL A 98 13.40 -3.07 -16.15
CA VAL A 98 12.34 -4.09 -16.20
C VAL A 98 11.78 -4.17 -17.60
N VAL A 99 11.78 -5.38 -18.18
CA VAL A 99 11.02 -5.68 -19.40
C VAL A 99 9.66 -6.23 -19.00
N ALA A 100 8.59 -5.63 -19.50
CA ALA A 100 7.23 -6.02 -19.13
C ALA A 100 6.26 -5.84 -20.30
N PRO A 101 5.18 -6.65 -20.35
CA PRO A 101 4.06 -6.39 -21.24
C PRO A 101 3.44 -5.01 -20.95
N SER A 102 3.11 -4.25 -22.00
CA SER A 102 2.46 -2.94 -21.89
C SER A 102 1.21 -2.97 -21.01
N SER A 103 0.43 -4.05 -21.07
CA SER A 103 -0.76 -4.29 -20.22
C SER A 103 -0.47 -4.39 -18.71
N SER A 104 0.80 -4.36 -18.31
CA SER A 104 1.23 -4.36 -16.90
C SER A 104 1.51 -2.96 -16.37
N LEU A 105 1.40 -1.96 -17.23
CA LEU A 105 1.81 -0.59 -16.95
C LEU A 105 0.64 0.38 -17.04
N LEU A 106 0.79 1.52 -16.35
CA LEU A 106 -0.08 2.67 -16.49
C LEU A 106 0.78 3.93 -16.55
N GLN A 107 0.56 4.74 -17.58
CA GLN A 107 1.17 6.05 -17.67
C GLN A 107 0.51 7.01 -16.68
N ILE A 108 1.32 7.78 -15.96
CA ILE A 108 0.87 8.77 -14.99
C ILE A 108 1.35 10.17 -15.37
N PRO A 109 0.77 11.24 -14.82
CA PRO A 109 1.23 12.60 -15.06
C PRO A 109 2.73 12.75 -14.82
N ALA A 110 3.44 13.39 -15.74
CA ALA A 110 4.90 13.55 -15.70
C ALA A 110 5.37 14.37 -14.48
N GLU A 111 4.51 15.22 -13.96
CA GLU A 111 4.78 16.10 -12.80
C GLU A 111 4.61 15.38 -11.46
N THR A 112 4.11 14.13 -11.45
CA THR A 112 3.98 13.36 -10.21
C THR A 112 5.36 13.15 -9.58
N PRO A 113 5.58 13.57 -8.31
CA PRO A 113 6.87 13.41 -7.66
C PRO A 113 7.35 11.94 -7.69
N PRO A 114 8.57 11.64 -8.13
CA PRO A 114 9.02 10.26 -8.37
C PRO A 114 8.86 9.32 -7.17
N GLN A 115 9.20 9.79 -5.97
CA GLN A 115 9.07 8.99 -4.76
C GLN A 115 7.60 8.68 -4.44
N GLN A 116 6.67 9.63 -4.69
CA GLN A 116 5.24 9.41 -4.51
C GLN A 116 4.69 8.47 -5.58
N ALA A 117 5.09 8.65 -6.83
CA ALA A 117 4.75 7.78 -7.94
C ALA A 117 5.13 6.32 -7.68
N ALA A 118 6.32 6.07 -7.12
CA ALA A 118 6.79 4.74 -6.76
C ALA A 118 5.89 4.03 -5.74
N MET A 119 5.21 4.80 -4.87
CA MET A 119 4.31 4.30 -3.81
C MET A 119 2.82 4.35 -4.18
N LEU A 120 2.47 4.66 -5.42
CA LEU A 120 1.08 4.91 -5.84
C LEU A 120 0.22 3.64 -5.86
N LYS A 121 0.79 2.48 -6.21
CA LYS A 121 0.02 1.27 -6.48
C LYS A 121 -0.62 0.68 -5.23
N VAL A 122 0.15 0.46 -4.15
CA VAL A 122 -0.30 -0.41 -3.04
C VAL A 122 -1.12 0.36 -2.02
N ASN A 123 -0.53 1.32 -1.31
CA ASN A 123 -1.19 1.95 -0.18
C ASN A 123 -2.34 2.87 -0.58
N PRO A 124 -2.18 3.77 -1.58
CA PRO A 124 -3.25 4.67 -1.99
C PRO A 124 -4.45 3.94 -2.57
N LEU A 125 -4.23 2.94 -3.45
CA LEU A 125 -5.34 2.18 -4.00
C LEU A 125 -6.04 1.35 -2.93
N THR A 126 -5.31 0.73 -1.99
CA THR A 126 -5.91 0.01 -0.86
C THR A 126 -6.82 0.92 -0.05
N ALA A 127 -6.36 2.12 0.32
CA ALA A 127 -7.16 3.09 1.05
C ALA A 127 -8.39 3.56 0.25
N TRP A 128 -8.19 3.89 -1.02
CA TRP A 128 -9.27 4.32 -1.91
C TRP A 128 -10.34 3.24 -2.06
N CYS A 129 -9.96 2.00 -2.32
CA CYS A 129 -10.90 0.88 -2.45
C CYS A 129 -11.72 0.68 -1.17
N MET A 130 -11.07 0.69 -0.01
CA MET A 130 -11.78 0.49 1.26
C MET A 130 -12.76 1.62 1.56
N LEU A 131 -12.48 2.84 1.15
CA LEU A 131 -13.36 4.00 1.37
C LEU A 131 -14.47 4.14 0.33
N THR A 132 -14.33 3.55 -0.88
CA THR A 132 -15.26 3.84 -1.99
C THR A 132 -15.91 2.60 -2.60
N GLN A 133 -15.34 1.38 -2.40
CA GLN A 133 -15.77 0.19 -3.13
C GLN A 133 -16.45 -0.86 -2.25
N LEU A 134 -16.34 -0.77 -0.93
CA LEU A 134 -16.85 -1.82 -0.03
C LEU A 134 -18.21 -1.47 0.57
N MET A 135 -18.50 -0.19 0.70
CA MET A 135 -19.80 0.33 1.10
C MET A 135 -19.93 1.79 0.69
N GLU A 136 -21.15 2.24 0.53
CA GLU A 136 -21.44 3.66 0.30
C GLU A 136 -21.24 4.45 1.60
N LEU A 137 -20.44 5.51 1.54
CA LEU A 137 -20.18 6.43 2.63
C LEU A 137 -20.61 7.83 2.23
N GLU A 138 -21.60 8.37 2.94
CA GLU A 138 -22.04 9.74 2.75
C GLU A 138 -21.03 10.76 3.29
N LYS A 139 -21.07 11.99 2.78
CA LYS A 139 -20.27 13.09 3.35
C LYS A 139 -20.60 13.27 4.83
N GLY A 140 -19.55 13.37 5.65
CA GLY A 140 -19.67 13.46 7.11
C GLY A 140 -19.76 12.11 7.82
N ALA A 141 -19.85 10.97 7.10
CA ALA A 141 -19.78 9.64 7.69
C ALA A 141 -18.46 9.44 8.46
N TRP A 142 -18.50 8.63 9.51
CA TRP A 142 -17.33 8.31 10.31
C TRP A 142 -16.76 6.94 9.95
N VAL A 143 -15.44 6.92 9.77
CA VAL A 143 -14.63 5.71 9.59
C VAL A 143 -13.62 5.62 10.74
N ILE A 144 -13.40 4.43 11.29
CA ILE A 144 -12.39 4.20 12.33
C ILE A 144 -11.29 3.28 11.78
N GLN A 145 -10.02 3.58 12.08
CA GLN A 145 -8.90 2.74 11.70
C GLN A 145 -7.91 2.54 12.85
N ASN A 146 -7.23 1.39 12.87
CA ASN A 146 -6.04 1.17 13.68
C ASN A 146 -4.76 1.28 12.82
N ALA A 147 -3.59 1.33 13.47
CA ALA A 147 -2.31 1.58 12.79
C ALA A 147 -2.38 2.79 11.85
N ALA A 148 -3.02 3.87 12.29
CA ALA A 148 -3.29 5.05 11.47
C ALA A 148 -2.00 5.75 10.97
N ASN A 149 -0.86 5.54 11.64
CA ASN A 149 0.46 5.99 11.21
C ASN A 149 1.15 5.05 10.20
N SER A 150 0.46 4.06 9.64
CA SER A 150 0.97 3.23 8.55
C SER A 150 0.78 3.90 7.20
N GLY A 151 1.49 3.44 6.16
CA GLY A 151 1.35 3.99 4.81
C GLY A 151 -0.10 3.96 4.28
N VAL A 152 -0.86 2.90 4.55
CA VAL A 152 -2.31 2.86 4.23
C VAL A 152 -3.08 3.83 5.13
N GLY A 153 -2.77 3.89 6.43
CA GLY A 153 -3.45 4.78 7.37
C GLY A 153 -3.31 6.26 7.02
N TYR A 154 -2.13 6.70 6.62
CA TYR A 154 -1.90 8.04 6.09
C TYR A 154 -2.75 8.33 4.84
N CYS A 155 -2.81 7.37 3.91
CA CYS A 155 -3.64 7.49 2.70
C CYS A 155 -5.13 7.55 3.05
N VAL A 156 -5.61 6.75 4.02
CA VAL A 156 -7.00 6.77 4.49
C VAL A 156 -7.39 8.15 5.01
N ILE A 157 -6.58 8.79 5.84
CA ILE A 157 -6.88 10.13 6.38
C ILE A 157 -7.02 11.15 5.25
N GLN A 158 -6.03 11.22 4.36
CA GLN A 158 -6.00 12.21 3.28
C GLN A 158 -7.12 11.98 2.27
N ILE A 159 -7.33 10.73 1.83
CA ILE A 159 -8.40 10.41 0.87
C ILE A 159 -9.78 10.64 1.50
N ALA A 160 -9.98 10.27 2.78
CA ALA A 160 -11.22 10.55 3.49
C ALA A 160 -11.53 12.05 3.54
N ASN A 161 -10.53 12.90 3.83
CA ASN A 161 -10.69 14.36 3.80
C ASN A 161 -11.13 14.87 2.41
N LEU A 162 -10.50 14.36 1.33
CA LEU A 162 -10.86 14.72 -0.05
C LEU A 162 -12.28 14.29 -0.42
N LEU A 163 -12.77 13.20 0.19
CA LEU A 163 -14.14 12.70 0.00
C LEU A 163 -15.16 13.31 0.97
N GLY A 164 -14.72 14.13 1.94
CA GLY A 164 -15.58 14.71 2.97
C GLY A 164 -16.02 13.70 4.04
N ILE A 165 -15.25 12.63 4.23
CA ILE A 165 -15.44 11.57 5.25
C ILE A 165 -14.60 11.92 6.47
N LYS A 166 -15.12 11.66 7.66
CA LYS A 166 -14.43 11.89 8.94
C LYS A 166 -13.73 10.62 9.43
N THR A 167 -12.51 10.77 9.96
CA THR A 167 -11.71 9.64 10.42
C THR A 167 -11.48 9.65 11.93
N ILE A 168 -11.53 8.48 12.54
CA ILE A 168 -11.05 8.20 13.89
C ILE A 168 -9.81 7.33 13.75
N ASN A 169 -8.67 7.84 14.19
CA ASN A 169 -7.36 7.30 13.90
C ASN A 169 -6.70 6.82 15.18
N LEU A 170 -6.51 5.49 15.29
CA LEU A 170 -5.94 4.89 16.50
C LEU A 170 -4.47 4.56 16.26
N VAL A 171 -3.62 5.02 17.19
CA VAL A 171 -2.17 4.76 17.22
C VAL A 171 -1.75 4.16 18.55
N ARG A 172 -0.59 3.48 18.57
CA ARG A 172 -0.06 2.84 19.79
C ARG A 172 0.73 3.78 20.68
N ARG A 173 1.19 4.92 20.16
CA ARG A 173 2.11 5.85 20.83
C ARG A 173 1.55 7.26 20.73
N GLU A 174 1.59 7.97 21.84
CA GLU A 174 1.01 9.32 21.97
C GLU A 174 1.72 10.34 21.07
N GLU A 175 3.04 10.21 20.93
CA GLU A 175 3.84 11.10 20.10
C GLU A 175 3.44 11.13 18.61
N LEU A 176 2.67 10.12 18.15
CA LEU A 176 2.17 10.06 16.76
C LEU A 176 0.86 10.81 16.54
N ILE A 177 0.22 11.30 17.59
CA ILE A 177 -1.09 11.97 17.47
C ILE A 177 -0.95 13.30 16.74
N SER A 178 0.07 14.10 17.07
CA SER A 178 0.33 15.39 16.40
C SER A 178 0.51 15.26 14.90
N ASP A 179 1.22 14.23 14.45
CA ASP A 179 1.47 14.02 13.01
C ASP A 179 0.16 13.73 12.25
N LEU A 180 -0.79 13.04 12.92
CA LEU A 180 -2.11 12.77 12.34
C LEU A 180 -3.03 14.00 12.39
N ASP A 181 -2.87 14.89 13.36
CA ASP A 181 -3.57 16.18 13.42
C ASP A 181 -3.12 17.06 12.25
N ASP A 182 -1.82 17.16 11.99
CA ASP A 182 -1.23 17.91 10.88
C ASP A 182 -1.67 17.35 9.50
N LEU A 183 -1.89 16.03 9.43
CA LEU A 183 -2.41 15.37 8.24
C LEU A 183 -3.92 15.58 8.02
N GLY A 184 -4.62 16.18 8.98
CA GLY A 184 -6.06 16.45 8.93
C GLY A 184 -6.92 15.31 9.46
N GLY A 185 -6.38 14.45 10.31
CA GLY A 185 -7.16 13.41 11.02
C GLY A 185 -8.25 14.05 11.89
N SER A 186 -9.51 13.63 11.74
CA SER A 186 -10.64 14.28 12.41
C SER A 186 -10.67 14.03 13.93
N VAL A 187 -10.25 12.83 14.36
CA VAL A 187 -10.06 12.45 15.76
C VAL A 187 -8.89 11.48 15.85
N ASN A 188 -7.85 11.82 16.63
CA ASN A 188 -6.61 11.04 16.74
C ASN A 188 -6.39 10.64 18.19
N LEU A 189 -6.31 9.34 18.47
CA LEU A 189 -6.33 8.80 19.84
C LEU A 189 -5.39 7.58 19.99
N LEU A 190 -5.10 7.23 21.22
CA LEU A 190 -4.43 5.97 21.53
C LEU A 190 -5.34 4.77 21.28
N ASP A 191 -4.76 3.66 20.84
CA ASP A 191 -5.45 2.40 20.61
C ASP A 191 -5.68 1.66 21.95
N ASN A 192 -6.61 2.15 22.74
CA ASN A 192 -7.01 1.60 24.05
C ASN A 192 -8.54 1.66 24.25
N GLN A 193 -9.03 1.06 25.31
CA GLN A 193 -10.47 0.99 25.61
C GLN A 193 -11.06 2.36 25.99
N GLU A 194 -10.31 3.20 26.68
CA GLU A 194 -10.74 4.53 27.09
C GLU A 194 -11.06 5.41 25.87
N SER A 195 -10.20 5.35 24.84
CA SER A 195 -10.42 6.04 23.57
C SER A 195 -11.72 5.59 22.89
N ILE A 196 -12.06 4.31 22.94
CA ILE A 196 -13.31 3.80 22.36
C ILE A 196 -14.54 4.35 23.10
N GLU A 197 -14.45 4.49 24.40
CA GLU A 197 -15.53 5.07 25.23
C GLU A 197 -15.74 6.56 24.88
N MET A 198 -14.65 7.32 24.67
CA MET A 198 -14.71 8.74 24.30
C MET A 198 -15.40 8.99 22.94
N ILE A 199 -15.28 8.04 22.00
CA ILE A 199 -15.83 8.20 20.64
C ILE A 199 -17.17 7.50 20.42
N ARG A 200 -17.78 6.95 21.46
CA ARG A 200 -19.00 6.12 21.36
C ARG A 200 -20.14 6.78 20.58
N GLU A 201 -20.29 8.09 20.71
CA GLU A 201 -21.34 8.86 20.02
C GLU A 201 -21.04 9.14 18.52
N LYS A 202 -19.82 8.84 18.07
CA LYS A 202 -19.45 9.08 16.65
C LYS A 202 -20.02 8.02 15.73
N LYS A 203 -20.27 6.81 16.22
CA LYS A 203 -20.93 5.70 15.49
C LYS A 203 -20.33 5.44 14.10
N PRO A 204 -19.04 5.09 13.98
CA PRO A 204 -18.45 4.82 12.69
C PRO A 204 -19.13 3.64 12.00
N SER A 205 -19.42 3.80 10.69
CA SER A 205 -20.05 2.75 9.87
C SER A 205 -19.04 1.77 9.27
N LEU A 206 -17.76 2.18 9.16
CA LEU A 206 -16.67 1.39 8.59
C LEU A 206 -15.48 1.37 9.56
N ALA A 207 -14.93 0.18 9.79
CA ALA A 207 -13.70 -0.02 10.55
C ALA A 207 -12.63 -0.69 9.70
N LEU A 208 -11.42 -0.10 9.66
CA LEU A 208 -10.29 -0.57 8.87
C LEU A 208 -9.21 -1.14 9.79
N ASN A 209 -9.00 -2.45 9.71
CA ASN A 209 -8.12 -3.20 10.58
C ASN A 209 -6.87 -3.70 9.87
N ALA A 210 -5.70 -3.18 10.30
CA ALA A 210 -4.38 -3.64 9.87
C ALA A 210 -3.67 -4.50 10.93
N VAL A 211 -4.18 -4.54 12.16
CA VAL A 211 -3.43 -5.06 13.32
C VAL A 211 -3.85 -6.47 13.73
N GLY A 212 -5.15 -6.73 13.86
CA GLY A 212 -5.66 -7.98 14.44
C GLY A 212 -5.76 -7.95 15.97
N GLY A 213 -6.02 -9.11 16.58
CA GLY A 213 -6.08 -9.28 18.04
C GLY A 213 -7.05 -8.34 18.76
N ASP A 214 -6.64 -7.80 19.91
CA ASP A 214 -7.46 -6.93 20.74
C ASP A 214 -7.72 -5.54 20.14
N SER A 215 -6.83 -5.06 19.27
CA SER A 215 -7.04 -3.83 18.48
C SER A 215 -8.23 -3.98 17.52
N ALA A 216 -8.33 -5.10 16.81
CA ALA A 216 -9.48 -5.40 15.97
C ALA A 216 -10.79 -5.51 16.76
N LEU A 217 -10.72 -6.06 17.99
CA LEU A 217 -11.87 -6.16 18.88
C LEU A 217 -12.39 -4.77 19.28
N ARG A 218 -11.49 -3.82 19.61
CA ARG A 218 -11.85 -2.43 19.90
C ARG A 218 -12.52 -1.74 18.72
N LEU A 219 -12.05 -1.99 17.49
CA LEU A 219 -12.71 -1.47 16.29
C LEU A 219 -14.15 -1.99 16.15
N MET A 220 -14.39 -3.30 16.41
CA MET A 220 -15.75 -3.87 16.39
C MET A 220 -16.64 -3.26 17.48
N ASP A 221 -16.06 -2.96 18.67
CA ASP A 221 -16.78 -2.30 19.76
C ASP A 221 -17.19 -0.87 19.39
N ALA A 222 -16.34 -0.14 18.69
CA ALA A 222 -16.60 1.23 18.23
C ALA A 222 -17.65 1.33 17.11
N LEU A 223 -17.75 0.34 16.21
CA LEU A 223 -18.66 0.37 15.06
C LEU A 223 -20.11 0.64 15.46
N ASP A 224 -20.86 1.31 14.61
CA ASP A 224 -22.32 1.38 14.73
C ASP A 224 -22.97 0.02 14.43
N ASN A 225 -24.28 -0.09 14.67
CA ASN A 225 -25.07 -1.24 14.28
C ASN A 225 -25.02 -1.44 12.76
N ASN A 226 -24.92 -2.69 12.32
CA ASN A 226 -24.74 -3.09 10.92
C ASN A 226 -23.46 -2.53 10.25
N GLY A 227 -22.51 -2.03 11.02
CA GLY A 227 -21.22 -1.54 10.52
C GLY A 227 -20.38 -2.63 9.86
N LEU A 228 -19.46 -2.21 9.00
CA LEU A 228 -18.55 -3.08 8.27
C LEU A 228 -17.15 -3.03 8.89
N HIS A 229 -16.62 -4.19 9.32
CA HIS A 229 -15.25 -4.35 9.77
C HIS A 229 -14.41 -5.00 8.67
N VAL A 230 -13.46 -4.25 8.11
CA VAL A 230 -12.57 -4.69 7.04
C VAL A 230 -11.20 -5.02 7.60
N THR A 231 -10.73 -6.25 7.37
CA THR A 231 -9.36 -6.67 7.71
C THR A 231 -8.53 -6.73 6.43
N TYR A 232 -7.47 -5.91 6.36
CA TYR A 232 -6.54 -5.88 5.23
C TYR A 232 -5.09 -6.14 5.63
N GLY A 233 -4.82 -6.33 6.92
CA GLY A 233 -3.50 -6.63 7.48
C GLY A 233 -3.57 -7.40 8.78
N ALA A 234 -2.41 -7.90 9.23
CA ALA A 234 -2.26 -8.71 10.44
C ALA A 234 -0.94 -8.38 11.18
N MET A 235 -0.65 -7.10 11.42
CA MET A 235 0.64 -6.63 11.96
C MET A 235 0.99 -7.24 13.31
N SER A 236 -0.01 -7.57 14.14
CA SER A 236 0.21 -8.23 15.43
C SER A 236 0.46 -9.72 15.33
N ARG A 237 0.25 -10.33 14.16
CA ARG A 237 0.24 -11.79 13.92
C ARG A 237 -0.77 -12.54 14.81
N ARG A 238 -1.73 -11.84 15.42
CA ARG A 238 -2.80 -12.42 16.23
C ARG A 238 -4.09 -12.49 15.42
N GLY A 239 -4.75 -13.64 15.44
CA GLY A 239 -6.05 -13.84 14.78
C GLY A 239 -7.15 -12.93 15.34
N LEU A 240 -8.21 -12.75 14.58
CA LEU A 240 -9.39 -12.02 15.03
C LEU A 240 -10.10 -12.81 16.14
N LYS A 241 -10.49 -12.11 17.21
CA LYS A 241 -11.45 -12.58 18.20
C LYS A 241 -12.77 -11.89 17.90
N VAL A 242 -13.81 -12.66 17.60
CA VAL A 242 -15.11 -12.14 17.21
C VAL A 242 -16.16 -12.62 18.21
N PRO A 243 -16.44 -11.86 19.28
CA PRO A 243 -17.53 -12.18 20.21
C PRO A 243 -18.87 -12.19 19.49
N ASN A 244 -19.67 -13.22 19.73
CA ASN A 244 -20.98 -13.43 19.10
C ASN A 244 -21.93 -12.24 19.23
N LYS A 245 -21.80 -11.47 20.34
CA LYS A 245 -22.62 -10.27 20.57
C LYS A 245 -22.53 -9.24 19.44
N PHE A 246 -21.35 -9.09 18.81
CA PHE A 246 -21.17 -8.14 17.70
C PHE A 246 -21.88 -8.61 16.43
N LEU A 247 -21.92 -9.93 16.19
CA LEU A 247 -22.62 -10.50 15.04
C LEU A 247 -24.13 -10.50 15.26
N ILE A 248 -24.60 -11.01 16.44
CA ILE A 248 -26.02 -11.27 16.70
C ILE A 248 -26.76 -9.98 17.02
N PHE A 249 -26.25 -9.16 17.96
CA PHE A 249 -26.99 -8.04 18.51
C PHE A 249 -26.61 -6.69 17.88
N LYS A 250 -25.45 -6.60 17.27
CA LYS A 250 -24.95 -5.37 16.64
C LYS A 250 -24.94 -5.48 15.12
N GLY A 251 -25.09 -6.68 14.55
CA GLY A 251 -25.12 -6.91 13.10
C GLY A 251 -23.81 -6.56 12.39
N VAL A 252 -22.66 -6.57 13.10
CA VAL A 252 -21.36 -6.26 12.50
C VAL A 252 -21.04 -7.26 11.38
N ARG A 253 -20.74 -6.73 10.21
CA ARG A 253 -20.32 -7.51 9.05
C ARG A 253 -18.79 -7.56 9.02
N LEU A 254 -18.20 -8.73 8.71
CA LEU A 254 -16.77 -8.93 8.60
C LEU A 254 -16.39 -9.14 7.13
N HIS A 255 -15.34 -8.43 6.68
CA HIS A 255 -14.84 -8.55 5.32
C HIS A 255 -13.31 -8.58 5.32
N GLY A 256 -12.72 -9.44 4.49
CA GLY A 256 -11.29 -9.43 4.21
C GLY A 256 -11.00 -8.68 2.93
N PHE A 257 -10.13 -7.68 2.95
CA PHE A 257 -9.74 -6.96 1.74
C PHE A 257 -8.31 -7.31 1.33
N TRP A 258 -8.15 -7.75 0.08
CA TRP A 258 -6.86 -7.95 -0.55
C TRP A 258 -6.84 -7.30 -1.93
N MET A 259 -6.04 -6.25 -2.07
CA MET A 259 -5.94 -5.45 -3.29
C MET A 259 -5.68 -6.31 -4.56
N THR A 260 -4.80 -7.29 -4.47
CA THR A 260 -4.49 -8.17 -5.61
C THR A 260 -5.71 -8.93 -6.12
N GLU A 261 -6.56 -9.39 -5.22
CA GLU A 261 -7.80 -10.08 -5.60
C GLU A 261 -8.86 -9.10 -6.13
N TRP A 262 -8.95 -7.91 -5.52
CA TRP A 262 -9.83 -6.86 -6.02
C TRP A 262 -9.46 -6.44 -7.45
N LEU A 263 -8.17 -6.31 -7.76
CA LEU A 263 -7.67 -5.98 -9.11
C LEU A 263 -8.04 -7.04 -10.16
N LYS A 264 -8.10 -8.32 -9.78
CA LYS A 264 -8.52 -9.41 -10.68
C LYS A 264 -10.02 -9.41 -10.98
N GLN A 265 -10.83 -8.98 -10.02
CA GLN A 265 -12.29 -9.03 -10.08
C GLN A 265 -12.92 -7.80 -10.72
N ASN A 266 -12.17 -6.71 -10.86
CA ASN A 266 -12.69 -5.45 -11.37
C ASN A 266 -12.18 -5.13 -12.78
N ASN A 267 -12.93 -4.31 -13.52
CA ASN A 267 -12.57 -3.96 -14.89
C ASN A 267 -11.39 -2.96 -14.91
N GLN A 268 -10.64 -3.02 -16.00
CA GLN A 268 -9.45 -2.20 -16.20
C GLN A 268 -9.74 -0.69 -16.14
N ALA A 269 -10.86 -0.25 -16.73
CA ALA A 269 -11.22 1.19 -16.76
C ALA A 269 -11.43 1.78 -15.37
N LEU A 270 -12.05 1.03 -14.45
CA LEU A 270 -12.20 1.46 -13.05
C LEU A 270 -10.83 1.57 -12.37
N MET A 271 -9.95 0.58 -12.59
CA MET A 271 -8.62 0.59 -11.99
C MET A 271 -7.78 1.77 -12.51
N GLU A 272 -7.75 1.99 -13.81
CA GLU A 272 -7.03 3.10 -14.43
C GLU A 272 -7.56 4.45 -13.94
N SER A 273 -8.88 4.62 -13.90
CA SER A 273 -9.51 5.83 -13.38
C SER A 273 -9.12 6.10 -11.92
N ALA A 274 -9.10 5.07 -11.07
CA ALA A 274 -8.68 5.19 -9.68
C ALA A 274 -7.21 5.61 -9.56
N TYR A 275 -6.30 4.95 -10.27
CA TYR A 275 -4.87 5.30 -10.25
C TYR A 275 -4.61 6.71 -10.77
N LEU A 276 -5.26 7.10 -11.87
CA LEU A 276 -5.12 8.45 -12.42
C LEU A 276 -5.64 9.53 -11.46
N GLN A 277 -6.74 9.25 -10.75
CA GLN A 277 -7.24 10.16 -9.72
C GLN A 277 -6.25 10.29 -8.55
N LEU A 278 -5.71 9.18 -8.07
CA LEU A 278 -4.71 9.15 -7.00
C LEU A 278 -3.41 9.87 -7.42
N ALA A 279 -2.95 9.64 -8.65
CA ALA A 279 -1.79 10.34 -9.21
C ALA A 279 -2.01 11.85 -9.29
N ARG A 280 -3.20 12.31 -9.70
CA ARG A 280 -3.56 13.73 -9.70
C ARG A 280 -3.50 14.34 -8.30
N TRP A 281 -4.04 13.67 -7.29
CA TRP A 281 -3.96 14.13 -5.90
C TRP A 281 -2.52 14.20 -5.40
N MET A 282 -1.65 13.27 -5.81
CA MET A 282 -0.22 13.33 -5.50
C MET A 282 0.47 14.50 -6.20
N THR A 283 0.20 14.72 -7.48
CA THR A 283 0.74 15.86 -8.25
C THR A 283 0.32 17.20 -7.65
N GLN A 284 -0.89 17.28 -7.11
CA GLN A 284 -1.44 18.48 -6.46
C GLN A 284 -0.99 18.64 -4.98
N GLY A 285 -0.20 17.70 -4.45
CA GLY A 285 0.22 17.71 -3.05
C GLY A 285 -0.89 17.40 -2.03
N GLN A 286 -2.04 16.89 -2.50
CA GLN A 286 -3.20 16.56 -1.65
C GLN A 286 -3.13 15.14 -1.08
N LEU A 287 -2.28 14.28 -1.65
CA LEU A 287 -2.00 12.93 -1.21
C LEU A 287 -0.49 12.71 -1.22
N ALA A 288 0.08 12.42 -0.07
CA ALA A 288 1.51 12.13 0.07
C ALA A 288 1.75 11.07 1.15
N GLN A 289 2.80 10.29 0.95
CA GLN A 289 3.27 9.33 1.94
C GLN A 289 4.66 9.75 2.44
N PRO A 290 4.92 9.71 3.74
CA PRO A 290 6.24 10.05 4.27
C PRO A 290 7.28 9.01 3.81
N VAL A 291 8.49 9.49 3.54
CA VAL A 291 9.67 8.68 3.23
C VAL A 291 10.61 8.72 4.42
N ASP A 292 10.89 7.56 4.99
CA ASP A 292 11.82 7.43 6.12
C ASP A 292 13.27 7.51 5.66
N SER A 293 13.60 6.78 4.61
CA SER A 293 14.98 6.70 4.10
C SER A 293 15.02 6.18 2.67
N THR A 294 16.10 6.50 1.98
CA THR A 294 16.38 6.04 0.62
C THR A 294 17.70 5.30 0.58
N TYR A 295 17.77 4.26 -0.24
CA TYR A 295 18.96 3.42 -0.43
C TYR A 295 19.15 3.17 -1.92
N ASP A 296 20.39 3.09 -2.36
CA ASP A 296 20.70 2.57 -3.69
C ASP A 296 20.39 1.07 -3.76
N LEU A 297 20.09 0.56 -4.96
CA LEU A 297 19.78 -0.86 -5.13
C LEU A 297 20.93 -1.76 -4.63
N ILE A 298 22.17 -1.30 -4.74
CA ILE A 298 23.35 -2.05 -4.25
C ILE A 298 23.30 -2.29 -2.73
N ASP A 299 22.63 -1.40 -1.98
CA ASP A 299 22.48 -1.46 -0.54
C ASP A 299 21.18 -2.16 -0.09
N ILE A 300 20.60 -3.00 -0.96
CA ILE A 300 19.32 -3.68 -0.73
C ILE A 300 19.22 -4.39 0.64
N LYS A 301 20.31 -4.99 1.13
CA LYS A 301 20.31 -5.67 2.44
C LYS A 301 20.14 -4.69 3.59
N ALA A 302 20.78 -3.52 3.55
CA ALA A 302 20.61 -2.47 4.55
C ALA A 302 19.20 -1.88 4.48
N ALA A 303 18.66 -1.67 3.28
CA ALA A 303 17.28 -1.23 3.06
C ALA A 303 16.26 -2.23 3.63
N LEU A 304 16.46 -3.53 3.43
CA LEU A 304 15.62 -4.60 3.98
C LEU A 304 15.68 -4.63 5.51
N THR A 305 16.86 -4.48 6.10
CA THR A 305 17.02 -4.36 7.56
C THR A 305 16.23 -3.17 8.08
N ARG A 306 16.45 -1.97 7.51
CA ARG A 306 15.72 -0.75 7.90
C ARG A 306 14.22 -0.91 7.75
N ALA A 307 13.76 -1.54 6.65
CA ALA A 307 12.33 -1.76 6.39
C ALA A 307 11.63 -2.66 7.42
N GLN A 308 12.36 -3.45 8.21
CA GLN A 308 11.83 -4.33 9.26
C GLN A 308 11.94 -3.71 10.66
N GLU A 309 12.71 -2.64 10.84
CA GLU A 309 12.82 -1.96 12.13
C GLU A 309 11.52 -1.27 12.55
N SER A 310 11.35 -1.15 13.88
CA SER A 310 10.30 -0.33 14.49
C SER A 310 10.70 1.16 14.51
N LYS A 311 9.74 2.05 14.69
CA LYS A 311 9.96 3.51 14.80
C LYS A 311 10.51 4.15 13.52
N ARG A 312 10.01 3.69 12.36
CA ARG A 312 10.21 4.37 11.08
C ARG A 312 9.16 5.46 10.91
N ASP A 313 9.56 6.58 10.32
CA ASP A 313 8.66 7.70 10.03
C ASP A 313 8.30 7.76 8.55
N GLY A 314 7.97 6.60 7.99
CA GLY A 314 7.56 6.49 6.60
C GLY A 314 8.05 5.22 5.91
N LYS A 315 8.16 5.31 4.60
CA LYS A 315 8.52 4.24 3.69
C LYS A 315 10.03 4.24 3.42
N VAL A 316 10.62 3.05 3.39
CA VAL A 316 11.97 2.86 2.84
C VAL A 316 11.85 2.70 1.33
N LEU A 317 12.63 3.47 0.58
CA LEU A 317 12.68 3.43 -0.88
C LEU A 317 14.04 2.95 -1.38
N LEU A 318 14.00 2.18 -2.45
CA LEU A 318 15.15 1.91 -3.31
C LEU A 318 15.15 2.94 -4.43
N LEU A 319 16.29 3.58 -4.66
CA LEU A 319 16.54 4.45 -5.81
C LEU A 319 17.44 3.67 -6.78
N MET A 320 17.08 3.69 -8.05
CA MET A 320 17.87 3.12 -9.12
C MET A 320 18.64 4.27 -9.75
N ASN A 321 19.89 4.38 -9.36
CA ASN A 321 20.77 5.49 -9.81
C ASN A 321 21.02 5.45 -11.32
N GLU A 322 21.33 6.66 -11.86
CA GLU A 322 21.68 6.90 -13.28
C GLU A 322 22.91 6.13 -13.75
#